data_9053f06963750134595553386a2dc207
#
_entry.id   9053f06963750134595553386a2dc207
#
_cell.length_a   1.000
_cell.length_b   1.000
_cell.length_c   1.000
_cell.angle_alpha   90.00
_cell.angle_beta   90.00
_cell.angle_gamma   90.00
#
_symmetry.space_group_name_H-M   'P 1'
#
loop_
_entity.id
_entity.type
_entity.pdbx_description
1 polymer ?
#
loop_
_entity_poly.entity_id
_entity_poly.type
_entity_poly.pdbx_seq_one_letter_code
_entity_poly.pdbx_strand_id
1 'polypeptide(L)'
;MDFRKKYPNIRIQLYEGTQQDILQYLDERTVNLAFFNCSDTINYDWLPLMKDRMVAVLPKDHPMAKNEVFPVEACRYERFIMPEHGQDQDVFDMLDEVHVKPDVYLSTFDSFTAIAMIEKGLGISIMNEISIPTRTSRDIVTLPTVPEHYIEMGIALPSIAQASPAVKKFISYAVESGICKAIQKQ
;
A
#
# COMPACT_ATOMS: atom_id res chain seq x y z
N MET A 1 0.12 19.91 -9.68
CA MET A 1 -0.70 20.27 -10.87
C MET A 1 -1.71 19.16 -11.09
N ASP A 2 -2.96 19.46 -11.34
CA ASP A 2 -4.02 18.46 -11.40
C ASP A 2 -4.19 17.95 -12.85
N PHE A 3 -4.11 16.64 -13.08
CA PHE A 3 -4.26 16.01 -14.39
C PHE A 3 -5.57 16.43 -15.09
N ARG A 4 -6.67 16.49 -14.34
CA ARG A 4 -7.98 16.87 -14.85
C ARG A 4 -8.01 18.30 -15.40
N LYS A 5 -7.20 19.22 -14.85
CA LYS A 5 -7.10 20.59 -15.39
C LYS A 5 -6.39 20.62 -16.74
N LYS A 6 -5.39 19.75 -16.92
CA LYS A 6 -4.66 19.64 -18.20
C LYS A 6 -5.45 18.88 -19.26
N TYR A 7 -6.28 17.91 -18.85
CA TYR A 7 -7.03 17.01 -19.75
C TYR A 7 -8.50 16.88 -19.33
N PRO A 8 -9.31 17.94 -19.44
CA PRO A 8 -10.68 17.97 -18.91
C PRO A 8 -11.65 16.97 -19.57
N ASN A 9 -11.33 16.52 -20.78
CA ASN A 9 -12.15 15.57 -21.53
C ASN A 9 -11.85 14.11 -21.23
N ILE A 10 -10.83 13.81 -20.41
CA ILE A 10 -10.54 12.44 -19.97
C ILE A 10 -11.34 12.14 -18.72
N ARG A 11 -12.19 11.12 -18.79
CA ARG A 11 -12.93 10.61 -17.63
C ARG A 11 -12.08 9.57 -16.93
N ILE A 12 -12.08 9.64 -15.59
CA ILE A 12 -11.39 8.69 -14.73
C ILE A 12 -12.47 7.99 -13.90
N GLN A 13 -12.43 6.66 -13.89
CA GLN A 13 -13.17 5.80 -12.95
C GLN A 13 -12.16 5.07 -12.09
N LEU A 14 -12.40 5.04 -10.78
CA LEU A 14 -11.60 4.30 -9.81
C LEU A 14 -12.32 3.00 -9.48
N TYR A 15 -11.54 1.92 -9.48
CA TYR A 15 -11.91 0.62 -8.98
C TYR A 15 -10.95 0.29 -7.84
N GLU A 16 -11.48 -0.27 -6.78
CA GLU A 16 -10.73 -0.65 -5.58
C GLU A 16 -10.97 -2.13 -5.32
N GLY A 17 -9.98 -2.79 -4.75
CA GLY A 17 -10.06 -4.21 -4.45
C GLY A 17 -8.76 -4.74 -3.86
N THR A 18 -8.72 -6.01 -3.53
CA THR A 18 -7.50 -6.73 -3.16
C THR A 18 -6.55 -6.79 -4.37
N GLN A 19 -5.29 -7.13 -4.12
CA GLN A 19 -4.33 -7.33 -5.21
C GLN A 19 -4.87 -8.33 -6.26
N GLN A 20 -5.52 -9.39 -5.82
CA GLN A 20 -6.12 -10.38 -6.72
C GLN A 20 -7.23 -9.79 -7.58
N ASP A 21 -8.12 -8.98 -7.00
CA ASP A 21 -9.17 -8.28 -7.75
C ASP A 21 -8.57 -7.34 -8.80
N ILE A 22 -7.54 -6.58 -8.42
CA ILE A 22 -6.87 -5.63 -9.30
C ILE A 22 -6.19 -6.34 -10.48
N LEU A 23 -5.52 -7.46 -10.24
CA LEU A 23 -4.93 -8.29 -11.30
C LEU A 23 -6.01 -8.83 -12.25
N GLN A 24 -7.12 -9.32 -11.70
CA GLN A 24 -8.25 -9.76 -12.50
C GLN A 24 -8.83 -8.62 -13.36
N TYR A 25 -8.98 -7.42 -12.81
CA TYR A 25 -9.47 -6.26 -13.57
C TYR A 25 -8.53 -5.86 -14.71
N LEU A 26 -7.22 -6.04 -14.53
CA LEU A 26 -6.24 -5.80 -15.60
C LEU A 26 -6.34 -6.87 -16.70
N ASP A 27 -6.43 -8.16 -16.35
CA ASP A 27 -6.55 -9.28 -17.27
C ASP A 27 -7.83 -9.20 -18.11
N GLU A 28 -8.94 -8.88 -17.46
CA GLU A 28 -10.24 -8.70 -18.12
C GLU A 28 -10.36 -7.35 -18.87
N ARG A 29 -9.34 -6.50 -18.77
CA ARG A 29 -9.34 -5.13 -19.31
C ARG A 29 -10.49 -4.26 -18.81
N THR A 30 -11.02 -4.56 -17.64
CA THR A 30 -11.99 -3.74 -16.92
C THR A 30 -11.38 -2.40 -16.53
N VAL A 31 -10.09 -2.41 -16.16
CA VAL A 31 -9.28 -1.22 -15.95
C VAL A 31 -8.18 -1.10 -17.00
N ASN A 32 -7.69 0.12 -17.22
CA ASN A 32 -6.65 0.37 -18.22
C ASN A 32 -5.25 0.36 -17.64
N LEU A 33 -5.12 0.66 -16.36
CA LEU A 33 -3.91 0.64 -15.57
C LEU A 33 -4.30 0.47 -14.09
N ALA A 34 -3.36 0.01 -13.29
CA ALA A 34 -3.56 -0.18 -11.86
C ALA A 34 -2.37 0.35 -11.06
N PHE A 35 -2.64 0.73 -9.82
CA PHE A 35 -1.65 1.10 -8.82
C PHE A 35 -1.64 0.01 -7.75
N PHE A 36 -0.52 -0.63 -7.55
CA PHE A 36 -0.31 -1.58 -6.45
C PHE A 36 1.18 -1.78 -6.18
N ASN A 37 1.52 -2.57 -5.19
CA ASN A 37 2.87 -2.97 -4.89
C ASN A 37 3.34 -4.07 -5.85
N CYS A 38 4.61 -4.01 -6.26
CA CYS A 38 5.21 -5.02 -7.13
C CYS A 38 5.52 -6.28 -6.33
N SER A 39 4.80 -7.36 -6.61
CA SER A 39 5.22 -8.72 -6.29
C SER A 39 5.80 -9.40 -7.54
N ASP A 40 6.75 -10.30 -7.36
CA ASP A 40 7.77 -10.76 -8.32
C ASP A 40 7.36 -11.32 -9.69
N THR A 41 6.09 -11.37 -10.07
CA THR A 41 5.68 -11.98 -11.34
C THR A 41 4.62 -11.19 -12.04
N ILE A 42 5.04 -10.16 -12.75
CA ILE A 42 4.07 -9.35 -13.46
C ILE A 42 4.24 -9.55 -14.96
N ASN A 43 3.21 -10.11 -15.61
CA ASN A 43 3.08 -10.14 -17.07
C ASN A 43 2.59 -8.79 -17.62
N TYR A 44 2.95 -7.68 -16.95
CA TYR A 44 2.50 -6.33 -17.25
C TYR A 44 3.70 -5.40 -17.42
N ASP A 45 3.53 -4.36 -18.24
CA ASP A 45 4.48 -3.26 -18.23
C ASP A 45 4.39 -2.53 -16.89
N TRP A 46 5.53 -2.33 -16.23
CA TRP A 46 5.64 -1.76 -14.89
C TRP A 46 6.36 -0.42 -14.88
N LEU A 47 5.81 0.52 -14.15
CA LEU A 47 6.39 1.85 -13.94
C LEU A 47 6.53 2.09 -12.44
N PRO A 48 7.75 2.01 -11.88
CA PRO A 48 7.95 2.29 -10.46
C PRO A 48 7.62 3.73 -10.12
N LEU A 49 6.89 3.93 -9.02
CA LEU A 49 6.54 5.25 -8.50
C LEU A 49 7.41 5.62 -7.33
N MET A 50 7.37 4.81 -6.29
CA MET A 50 8.03 5.09 -5.02
C MET A 50 8.26 3.81 -4.24
N LYS A 51 9.23 3.88 -3.31
CA LYS A 51 9.33 2.92 -2.22
C LYS A 51 8.59 3.48 -1.03
N ASP A 52 7.76 2.66 -0.43
CA ASP A 52 7.00 2.99 0.76
C ASP A 52 7.42 2.08 1.91
N ARG A 53 7.55 2.65 3.10
CA ARG A 53 8.02 1.90 4.26
C ARG A 53 6.87 1.25 4.99
N MET A 54 7.08 0.01 5.45
CA MET A 54 6.16 -0.64 6.38
C MET A 54 6.43 -0.13 7.80
N VAL A 55 5.37 0.26 8.49
CA VAL A 55 5.44 0.78 9.85
C VAL A 55 4.44 0.08 10.76
N ALA A 56 4.81 -0.07 12.02
CA ALA A 56 3.87 -0.50 13.05
C ALA A 56 2.99 0.67 13.48
N VAL A 57 1.69 0.43 13.60
CA VAL A 57 0.71 1.39 14.07
C VAL A 57 0.16 0.92 15.41
N LEU A 58 0.36 1.73 16.44
CA LEU A 58 0.07 1.42 17.83
C LEU A 58 -0.89 2.45 18.43
N PRO A 59 -1.73 2.08 19.41
CA PRO A 59 -2.38 3.07 20.27
C PRO A 59 -1.32 3.96 20.97
N LYS A 60 -1.62 5.23 21.17
CA LYS A 60 -0.68 6.16 21.84
C LYS A 60 -0.24 5.71 23.25
N ASP A 61 -1.13 4.99 23.93
CA ASP A 61 -0.90 4.53 25.30
C ASP A 61 -0.27 3.12 25.34
N HIS A 62 0.12 2.57 24.17
CA HIS A 62 0.79 1.29 24.07
C HIS A 62 2.15 1.31 24.79
N PRO A 63 2.55 0.25 25.51
CA PRO A 63 3.84 0.23 26.23
C PRO A 63 5.04 0.58 25.35
N MET A 64 5.01 0.17 24.07
CA MET A 64 6.09 0.42 23.10
C MET A 64 5.94 1.73 22.35
N ALA A 65 4.90 2.54 22.57
CA ALA A 65 4.66 3.79 21.83
C ALA A 65 5.78 4.85 22.00
N LYS A 66 6.63 4.71 23.01
CA LYS A 66 7.78 5.59 23.28
C LYS A 66 9.10 5.09 22.71
N ASN A 67 9.10 3.92 22.08
CA ASN A 67 10.30 3.37 21.45
C ASN A 67 10.62 4.13 20.16
N GLU A 68 11.86 4.04 19.73
CA GLU A 68 12.29 4.58 18.43
C GLU A 68 11.89 3.67 17.27
N VAL A 69 11.79 2.37 17.52
CA VAL A 69 11.47 1.33 16.54
C VAL A 69 10.55 0.27 17.16
N PHE A 70 9.87 -0.47 16.32
CA PHE A 70 9.04 -1.60 16.70
C PHE A 70 9.65 -2.91 16.17
N PRO A 71 10.10 -3.85 17.02
CA PRO A 71 10.55 -5.16 16.57
C PRO A 71 9.35 -5.98 16.08
N VAL A 72 9.42 -6.50 14.85
CA VAL A 72 8.33 -7.28 14.24
C VAL A 72 8.01 -8.52 15.08
N GLU A 73 9.00 -9.08 15.76
CA GLU A 73 8.83 -10.23 16.68
C GLU A 73 7.85 -9.94 17.83
N ALA A 74 7.67 -8.67 18.20
CA ALA A 74 6.74 -8.29 19.27
C ALA A 74 5.26 -8.54 18.87
N CYS A 75 4.95 -8.63 17.58
CA CYS A 75 3.61 -9.00 17.11
C CYS A 75 3.11 -10.32 17.70
N ARG A 76 4.02 -11.21 18.14
CA ARG A 76 3.69 -12.49 18.79
C ARG A 76 2.86 -12.32 20.06
N TYR A 77 3.02 -11.21 20.73
CA TYR A 77 2.41 -10.94 22.04
C TYR A 77 1.24 -9.96 21.97
N GLU A 78 0.91 -9.51 20.76
CA GLU A 78 -0.06 -8.47 20.54
C GLU A 78 -1.33 -9.00 19.86
N ARG A 79 -2.45 -8.39 20.13
CA ARG A 79 -3.65 -8.54 19.30
C ARG A 79 -3.41 -7.83 17.98
N PHE A 80 -3.47 -8.56 16.90
CA PHE A 80 -3.14 -8.05 15.59
C PHE A 80 -4.39 -7.79 14.75
N ILE A 81 -4.43 -6.62 14.12
CA ILE A 81 -5.44 -6.25 13.14
C ILE A 81 -4.81 -6.42 11.76
N MET A 82 -5.23 -7.47 11.03
CA MET A 82 -4.67 -7.80 9.73
C MET A 82 -5.31 -6.94 8.64
N PRO A 83 -4.51 -6.25 7.81
CA PRO A 83 -5.00 -5.55 6.62
C PRO A 83 -5.58 -6.50 5.56
N GLU A 84 -6.20 -5.95 4.52
CA GLU A 84 -6.73 -6.64 3.34
C GLU A 84 -7.54 -7.91 3.64
N HIS A 85 -8.43 -7.85 4.65
CA HIS A 85 -9.21 -9.00 5.11
C HIS A 85 -8.36 -10.23 5.48
N GLY A 86 -7.12 -10.02 5.90
CA GLY A 86 -6.21 -11.10 6.23
C GLY A 86 -5.47 -11.69 5.03
N GLN A 87 -5.33 -10.94 3.94
CA GLN A 87 -4.68 -11.37 2.70
C GLN A 87 -3.48 -10.48 2.31
N ASP A 88 -3.05 -9.57 3.19
CA ASP A 88 -1.90 -8.70 2.93
C ASP A 88 -0.60 -9.51 2.90
N GLN A 89 -0.11 -9.77 1.69
CA GLN A 89 1.08 -10.60 1.47
C GLN A 89 2.33 -9.94 2.03
N ASP A 90 2.45 -8.62 1.95
CA ASP A 90 3.64 -7.91 2.45
C ASP A 90 3.76 -8.06 3.97
N VAL A 91 2.63 -7.98 4.68
CA VAL A 91 2.60 -8.21 6.14
C VAL A 91 2.91 -9.66 6.47
N PHE A 92 2.38 -10.62 5.70
CA PHE A 92 2.72 -12.03 5.89
C PHE A 92 4.20 -12.31 5.68
N ASP A 93 4.79 -11.79 4.61
CA ASP A 93 6.21 -11.99 4.32
C ASP A 93 7.10 -11.42 5.43
N MET A 94 6.76 -10.24 5.97
CA MET A 94 7.46 -9.66 7.12
C MET A 94 7.37 -10.53 8.38
N LEU A 95 6.20 -11.07 8.66
CA LEU A 95 5.99 -11.92 9.83
C LEU A 95 6.69 -13.28 9.68
N ASP A 96 6.68 -13.84 8.47
CA ASP A 96 7.33 -15.12 8.16
C ASP A 96 8.86 -14.99 8.20
N GLU A 97 9.44 -13.86 7.78
CA GLU A 97 10.88 -13.59 7.87
C GLU A 97 11.40 -13.74 9.31
N VAL A 98 10.62 -13.28 10.28
CA VAL A 98 10.98 -13.36 11.71
C VAL A 98 10.32 -14.56 12.42
N HIS A 99 9.68 -15.47 11.67
CA HIS A 99 9.00 -16.66 12.21
C HIS A 99 7.97 -16.34 13.30
N VAL A 100 7.17 -15.30 13.06
CA VAL A 100 6.11 -14.85 13.97
C VAL A 100 4.74 -15.18 13.39
N LYS A 101 3.90 -15.74 14.22
CA LYS A 101 2.47 -15.91 13.95
C LYS A 101 1.68 -15.10 14.98
N PRO A 102 1.15 -13.93 14.62
CA PRO A 102 0.42 -13.08 15.55
C PRO A 102 -0.96 -13.67 15.87
N ASP A 103 -1.56 -13.21 16.97
CA ASP A 103 -2.98 -13.42 17.27
C ASP A 103 -3.81 -12.45 16.40
N VAL A 104 -4.25 -12.92 15.23
CA VAL A 104 -5.11 -12.12 14.33
C VAL A 104 -6.49 -12.04 14.93
N TYR A 105 -6.73 -11.00 15.70
CA TYR A 105 -7.98 -10.75 16.42
C TYR A 105 -9.07 -10.15 15.51
N LEU A 106 -8.67 -9.28 14.58
CA LEU A 106 -9.55 -8.60 13.64
C LEU A 106 -8.89 -8.53 12.26
N SER A 107 -9.71 -8.43 11.22
CA SER A 107 -9.23 -8.10 9.87
C SER A 107 -10.17 -7.11 9.21
N THR A 108 -9.63 -6.22 8.37
CA THR A 108 -10.41 -5.24 7.61
C THR A 108 -9.69 -4.90 6.32
N PHE A 109 -10.44 -4.55 5.28
CA PHE A 109 -9.87 -4.07 4.03
C PHE A 109 -9.47 -2.60 4.11
N ASP A 110 -10.25 -1.80 4.84
CA ASP A 110 -10.09 -0.35 4.90
C ASP A 110 -9.11 0.08 5.99
N SER A 111 -8.04 0.75 5.60
CA SER A 111 -7.02 1.26 6.52
C SER A 111 -7.56 2.31 7.52
N PHE A 112 -8.56 3.11 7.14
CA PHE A 112 -9.20 4.04 8.08
C PHE A 112 -9.93 3.30 9.20
N THR A 113 -10.61 2.20 8.84
CA THR A 113 -11.27 1.33 9.82
C THR A 113 -10.24 0.66 10.72
N ALA A 114 -9.13 0.15 10.16
CA ALA A 114 -8.04 -0.41 10.97
C ALA A 114 -7.50 0.61 11.97
N ILE A 115 -7.21 1.84 11.52
CA ILE A 115 -6.71 2.91 12.36
C ILE A 115 -7.73 3.26 13.47
N ALA A 116 -9.02 3.37 13.14
CA ALA A 116 -10.05 3.63 14.14
C ALA A 116 -10.14 2.53 15.21
N MET A 117 -9.91 1.27 14.84
CA MET A 117 -9.83 0.15 15.78
C MET A 117 -8.59 0.27 16.69
N ILE A 118 -7.42 0.62 16.10
CA ILE A 118 -6.17 0.84 16.85
C ILE A 118 -6.34 1.98 17.84
N GLU A 119 -6.94 3.10 17.45
CA GLU A 119 -7.26 4.25 18.32
C GLU A 119 -8.09 3.85 19.55
N LYS A 120 -8.92 2.83 19.42
CA LYS A 120 -9.74 2.27 20.51
C LYS A 120 -9.03 1.20 21.33
N GLY A 121 -7.75 0.94 21.05
CA GLY A 121 -6.96 -0.05 21.77
C GLY A 121 -7.37 -1.49 21.49
N LEU A 122 -7.99 -1.76 20.33
CA LEU A 122 -8.42 -3.12 19.97
C LEU A 122 -7.26 -4.01 19.53
N GLY A 123 -6.11 -3.42 19.20
CA GLY A 123 -4.90 -4.11 18.78
C GLY A 123 -3.91 -3.18 18.10
N ILE A 124 -2.92 -3.77 17.48
CA ILE A 124 -1.91 -3.10 16.65
C ILE A 124 -2.01 -3.58 15.21
N SER A 125 -1.34 -2.90 14.28
CA SER A 125 -1.18 -3.36 12.91
C SER A 125 0.20 -3.01 12.36
N ILE A 126 0.58 -3.64 11.25
CA ILE A 126 1.67 -3.20 10.37
C ILE A 126 1.01 -2.84 9.05
N MET A 127 1.36 -1.69 8.50
CA MET A 127 0.85 -1.22 7.21
C MET A 127 1.85 -0.29 6.56
N ASN A 128 1.69 -0.04 5.29
CA ASN A 128 2.51 0.91 4.56
C ASN A 128 2.22 2.35 4.99
N GLU A 129 3.27 3.16 5.09
CA GLU A 129 3.21 4.51 5.68
C GLU A 129 2.28 5.44 4.90
N ILE A 130 2.21 5.30 3.57
CA ILE A 130 1.32 6.12 2.72
C ILE A 130 -0.17 5.86 2.99
N SER A 131 -0.53 4.68 3.46
CA SER A 131 -1.92 4.34 3.82
C SER A 131 -2.38 5.01 5.11
N ILE A 132 -1.47 5.63 5.85
CA ILE A 132 -1.79 6.32 7.09
C ILE A 132 -2.12 7.79 6.78
N PRO A 133 -3.36 8.24 7.03
CA PRO A 133 -3.75 9.61 6.72
C PRO A 133 -2.88 10.63 7.47
N THR A 134 -2.39 11.65 6.77
CA THR A 134 -1.57 12.73 7.35
C THR A 134 -2.29 13.56 8.43
N ARG A 135 -3.61 13.45 8.52
CA ARG A 135 -4.46 14.04 9.55
C ARG A 135 -5.04 12.99 10.49
N THR A 136 -4.26 11.96 10.76
CA THR A 136 -4.64 10.96 11.76
C THR A 136 -4.88 11.59 13.12
N SER A 137 -5.75 10.96 13.87
CA SER A 137 -6.02 11.26 15.24
C SER A 137 -4.73 11.27 16.09
N ARG A 138 -4.74 12.07 17.13
CA ARG A 138 -3.62 12.14 18.08
C ARG A 138 -3.50 10.89 18.97
N ASP A 139 -4.28 9.85 18.68
CA ASP A 139 -4.42 8.69 19.54
C ASP A 139 -3.70 7.44 19.03
N ILE A 140 -2.91 7.57 17.96
CA ILE A 140 -2.00 6.54 17.48
C ILE A 140 -0.56 7.05 17.40
N VAL A 141 0.38 6.09 17.37
CA VAL A 141 1.80 6.31 17.11
C VAL A 141 2.23 5.35 16.01
N THR A 142 3.04 5.84 15.09
CA THR A 142 3.67 5.03 14.04
C THR A 142 5.15 4.87 14.36
N LEU A 143 5.64 3.65 14.29
CA LEU A 143 7.06 3.33 14.52
C LEU A 143 7.65 2.58 13.33
N PRO A 144 8.86 2.91 12.91
CA PRO A 144 9.63 2.08 12.00
C PRO A 144 9.73 0.65 12.51
N THR A 145 9.60 -0.33 11.63
CA THR A 145 9.80 -1.75 12.00
C THR A 145 11.26 -2.16 12.00
N VAL A 146 11.59 -3.18 12.78
CA VAL A 146 12.89 -3.86 12.72
C VAL A 146 12.63 -5.37 12.62
N PRO A 147 13.08 -6.04 11.54
CA PRO A 147 13.83 -5.47 10.40
C PRO A 147 13.01 -4.42 9.63
N GLU A 148 13.71 -3.48 8.97
CA GLU A 148 13.03 -2.52 8.08
C GLU A 148 12.53 -3.23 6.82
N HIS A 149 11.30 -2.93 6.43
CA HIS A 149 10.70 -3.47 5.22
C HIS A 149 10.12 -2.34 4.35
N TYR A 150 10.31 -2.47 3.05
CA TYR A 150 9.84 -1.51 2.06
C TYR A 150 9.11 -2.23 0.94
N ILE A 151 7.99 -1.68 0.53
CA ILE A 151 7.27 -2.11 -0.66
C ILE A 151 7.56 -1.16 -1.82
N GLU A 152 7.58 -1.67 -3.03
CA GLU A 152 7.69 -0.84 -4.24
C GLU A 152 6.32 -0.65 -4.87
N MET A 153 5.83 0.59 -4.79
CA MET A 153 4.57 0.99 -5.41
C MET A 153 4.79 1.41 -6.85
N GLY A 154 3.90 1.04 -7.73
CA GLY A 154 4.01 1.40 -9.15
C GLY A 154 2.70 1.38 -9.92
N ILE A 155 2.80 1.64 -11.21
CA ILE A 155 1.71 1.53 -12.17
C ILE A 155 1.97 0.29 -13.03
N ALA A 156 0.98 -0.61 -13.07
CA ALA A 156 0.95 -1.73 -13.99
C ALA A 156 -0.09 -1.51 -15.08
N LEU A 157 0.21 -1.97 -16.28
CA LEU A 157 -0.72 -2.01 -17.40
C LEU A 157 -0.34 -3.12 -18.38
N PRO A 158 -1.31 -3.69 -19.13
CA PRO A 158 -1.04 -4.83 -20.01
C PRO A 158 0.02 -4.54 -21.09
N SER A 159 0.08 -3.32 -21.62
CA SER A 159 1.12 -2.89 -22.54
C SER A 159 1.11 -1.36 -22.74
N ILE A 160 2.23 -0.70 -22.51
CA ILE A 160 2.41 0.74 -22.81
C ILE A 160 2.32 0.97 -24.33
N ALA A 161 2.88 0.08 -25.13
CA ALA A 161 2.88 0.21 -26.59
C ALA A 161 1.45 0.24 -27.13
N GLN A 162 0.57 -0.63 -26.61
CA GLN A 162 -0.81 -0.79 -27.04
C GLN A 162 -1.80 0.09 -26.25
N ALA A 163 -1.32 0.86 -25.29
CA ALA A 163 -2.17 1.70 -24.44
C ALA A 163 -2.90 2.79 -25.26
N SER A 164 -4.12 3.09 -24.84
CA SER A 164 -4.92 4.14 -25.48
C SER A 164 -4.27 5.53 -25.37
N PRO A 165 -4.60 6.47 -26.24
CA PRO A 165 -4.08 7.83 -26.15
C PRO A 165 -4.32 8.50 -24.79
N ALA A 166 -5.44 8.20 -24.13
CA ALA A 166 -5.76 8.71 -22.80
C ALA A 166 -4.81 8.17 -21.74
N VAL A 167 -4.54 6.85 -21.76
CA VAL A 167 -3.58 6.19 -20.85
C VAL A 167 -2.18 6.72 -21.08
N LYS A 168 -1.73 6.84 -22.33
CA LYS A 168 -0.41 7.42 -22.67
C LYS A 168 -0.25 8.84 -22.12
N LYS A 169 -1.30 9.68 -22.23
CA LYS A 169 -1.30 11.03 -21.66
C LYS A 169 -1.22 11.00 -20.13
N PHE A 170 -1.90 10.05 -19.49
CA PHE A 170 -1.83 9.89 -18.04
C PHE A 170 -0.42 9.52 -17.57
N ILE A 171 0.19 8.52 -18.21
CA ILE A 171 1.57 8.10 -17.92
C ILE A 171 2.56 9.25 -18.14
N SER A 172 2.49 9.93 -19.30
CA SER A 172 3.35 11.08 -19.58
C SER A 172 3.21 12.18 -18.54
N TYR A 173 1.98 12.46 -18.11
CA TYR A 173 1.72 13.43 -17.05
C TYR A 173 2.31 13.00 -15.71
N ALA A 174 2.18 11.73 -15.33
CA ALA A 174 2.74 11.20 -14.09
C ALA A 174 4.28 11.31 -14.08
N VAL A 175 4.93 11.02 -15.19
CA VAL A 175 6.39 11.18 -15.37
C VAL A 175 6.80 12.66 -15.32
N GLU A 176 6.16 13.54 -16.10
CA GLU A 176 6.44 14.99 -16.16
C GLU A 176 6.23 15.68 -14.80
N SER A 177 5.26 15.20 -14.01
CA SER A 177 4.94 15.73 -12.67
C SER A 177 5.93 15.27 -11.60
N GLY A 178 6.87 14.38 -11.93
CA GLY A 178 7.79 13.78 -10.96
C GLY A 178 7.12 12.76 -10.02
N ILE A 179 5.88 12.36 -10.32
CA ILE A 179 5.16 11.32 -9.57
C ILE A 179 5.77 9.94 -9.89
N CYS A 180 6.10 9.70 -11.17
CA CYS A 180 6.87 8.53 -11.59
C CYS A 180 8.33 8.94 -11.79
N LYS A 181 9.27 8.16 -11.28
CA LYS A 181 10.65 8.25 -11.74
C LYS A 181 10.67 7.84 -13.22
N ALA A 182 11.32 8.64 -14.06
CA ALA A 182 11.42 8.36 -15.50
C ALA A 182 11.88 6.91 -15.71
N ILE A 183 11.24 6.23 -16.69
CA ILE A 183 11.64 4.91 -17.14
C ILE A 183 13.13 4.98 -17.48
N GLN A 184 13.98 4.42 -16.64
CA GLN A 184 15.35 4.11 -17.07
C GLN A 184 15.20 2.96 -18.06
N LYS A 185 15.34 3.29 -19.34
CA LYS A 185 15.49 2.30 -20.38
C LYS A 185 16.69 1.42 -20.01
N GLN A 186 16.42 0.18 -19.62
CA GLN A 186 17.41 -0.88 -19.70
C GLN A 186 17.65 -1.23 -21.17
#